data_d9874887f1a8dde89604e1733ef03c24
#
_entry.id   d9874887f1a8dde89604e1733ef03c24
#
_cell.length_a   1.000
_cell.length_b   1.000
_cell.length_c   1.000
_cell.angle_alpha   90.00
_cell.angle_beta   90.00
_cell.angle_gamma   90.00
#
_symmetry.space_group_name_H-M   'P 1'
#
loop_
_entity.id
_entity.type
_entity.pdbx_description
1 polymer ?
#
loop_
_entity_poly.entity_id
_entity_poly.type
_entity_poly.pdbx_seq_one_letter_code
_entity_poly.pdbx_strand_id
1 'polypeptide(L)'
;MISLALSLLGGCAGTTPFQKQETEAFSVPPSPPKIQKIQKTLISNPAAYYHFVLSQLKLGEGKVDEAVEDLKSAIARDVKEPSLHVELATLYIQKGLFDEAVEECKSALVDNPFYLPAYQLLGGIYSIQKKYQLAITSYKKVLEIDPQHRESYLFLSSLYEDLQQYDQAIQVLKQFLKIEPSSVMGLYALGRIYFRTKTYDLAEQYFSKTLAIEPNLISVLMDLGITYEVRNEPRKAAEVYQKILNLDPDNKKARNRLGQIFVKEKKYDEALNQLLEMKKSDSDDLNIRTKMGLIYLEQGKLDQAILEFNFVLAANPKDDRVRYYLGAAYAEKEALDQALSEFKKIPSESALFADSIRNITLILRKQNKNAEAIRILEESIEVKPNEGDLYLILSAVFEKEDQIQKALATLKRGLEKNQNDTEIHFQLGALYDKMSDFDKMTAEMKEVLRLNPNHADALNYLGYSYSERGIHLDEALKLIQKAMSLKPNMGYITDSLGWVYYKLGDYERAVTELEKANQLSPDDSTISEHLADGYVKLNRIGKATEFYEKALQLDPKPDQKERLEKKIKELKEKRK
;
A
#
# COMPACT_ATOMS: atom_id res chain seq x y z
N MET A 1 9.72 14.57 12.68
CA MET A 1 10.54 13.33 12.69
C MET A 1 9.72 12.05 12.92
N ILE A 2 8.77 12.05 13.83
CA ILE A 2 8.00 10.85 14.25
C ILE A 2 7.02 10.34 13.17
N SER A 3 6.46 11.21 12.32
CA SER A 3 5.48 10.83 11.28
C SER A 3 6.00 9.85 10.20
N LEU A 4 7.32 9.80 9.96
CA LEU A 4 7.91 8.86 8.98
C LEU A 4 7.99 7.41 9.51
N ALA A 5 8.13 7.23 10.81
CA ALA A 5 8.24 5.90 11.42
C ALA A 5 6.92 5.11 11.34
N LEU A 6 5.78 5.79 11.48
CA LEU A 6 4.44 5.17 11.34
C LEU A 6 4.13 4.73 9.91
N SER A 7 4.58 5.48 8.90
CA SER A 7 4.40 5.10 7.49
C SER A 7 5.16 3.81 7.14
N LEU A 8 6.26 3.53 7.82
CA LEU A 8 7.08 2.33 7.62
C LEU A 8 6.57 1.10 8.37
N LEU A 9 5.87 1.28 9.49
CA LEU A 9 5.10 0.19 10.13
C LEU A 9 3.90 -0.24 9.26
N GLY A 10 3.33 0.69 8.49
CA GLY A 10 2.29 0.45 7.47
C GLY A 10 2.83 0.07 6.09
N GLY A 11 4.08 0.38 5.80
CA GLY A 11 4.70 0.27 4.47
C GLY A 11 5.05 -1.12 3.98
N CYS A 12 4.81 -2.18 4.77
CA CYS A 12 4.76 -3.55 4.27
C CYS A 12 3.37 -3.96 3.75
N ALA A 13 2.41 -3.05 3.76
CA ALA A 13 1.17 -3.17 3.00
C ALA A 13 1.37 -2.55 1.61
N GLY A 14 2.38 -3.03 0.87
CA GLY A 14 2.38 -2.88 -0.57
C GLY A 14 1.05 -3.46 -1.07
N THR A 15 0.33 -2.67 -1.83
CA THR A 15 -0.96 -2.95 -2.45
C THR A 15 -0.88 -4.07 -3.50
N THR A 16 -0.34 -5.22 -3.11
CA THR A 16 -0.45 -6.46 -3.86
C THR A 16 -0.79 -7.60 -2.89
N PRO A 17 -2.05 -7.65 -2.39
CA PRO A 17 -2.43 -8.68 -1.44
C PRO A 17 -2.46 -10.09 -2.03
N PHE A 18 -2.47 -10.26 -3.35
CA PHE A 18 -2.75 -11.56 -3.95
C PHE A 18 -1.76 -12.04 -5.02
N GLN A 19 -0.61 -11.39 -5.17
CA GLN A 19 0.21 -11.65 -6.36
C GLN A 19 1.34 -12.67 -6.22
N LYS A 20 1.55 -13.46 -5.20
CA LYS A 20 2.51 -14.60 -5.32
C LYS A 20 2.63 -15.60 -4.16
N GLN A 21 1.88 -15.50 -3.08
CA GLN A 21 2.08 -16.45 -1.96
C GLN A 21 0.89 -17.32 -1.60
N GLU A 22 -0.23 -17.20 -2.29
CA GLU A 22 -1.47 -17.86 -1.87
C GLU A 22 -1.99 -18.97 -2.78
N THR A 23 -1.17 -19.44 -3.68
CA THR A 23 -1.46 -20.69 -4.39
C THR A 23 -1.23 -21.94 -3.54
N GLU A 24 -0.74 -21.79 -2.30
CA GLU A 24 -0.44 -22.95 -1.46
C GLU A 24 -1.62 -23.47 -0.63
N ALA A 25 -2.69 -22.71 -0.41
CA ALA A 25 -3.80 -23.19 0.41
C ALA A 25 -4.92 -23.88 -0.37
N PHE A 26 -5.04 -23.63 -1.67
CA PHE A 26 -5.93 -24.33 -2.60
C PHE A 26 -5.37 -24.39 -4.04
N SER A 27 -4.07 -24.33 -4.23
CA SER A 27 -3.53 -25.17 -5.27
C SER A 27 -3.74 -26.59 -4.76
N VAL A 28 -4.93 -27.12 -5.02
CA VAL A 28 -4.94 -28.54 -5.28
C VAL A 28 -3.89 -28.66 -6.40
N PRO A 29 -2.62 -29.14 -6.14
CA PRO A 29 -1.90 -29.72 -7.25
C PRO A 29 -2.97 -30.64 -7.80
N PRO A 30 -3.15 -30.78 -9.10
CA PRO A 30 -3.95 -31.86 -9.59
C PRO A 30 -3.28 -33.13 -9.03
N SER A 31 -3.66 -33.47 -7.80
CA SER A 31 -3.46 -34.83 -7.34
C SER A 31 -4.16 -35.60 -8.41
N PRO A 32 -3.46 -36.53 -9.08
CA PRO A 32 -4.09 -37.37 -10.06
C PRO A 32 -5.38 -37.83 -9.40
N PRO A 33 -6.54 -37.66 -10.06
CA PRO A 33 -7.83 -37.90 -9.45
C PRO A 33 -7.71 -39.20 -8.67
N LYS A 34 -7.93 -39.16 -7.34
CA LYS A 34 -7.96 -40.41 -6.56
C LYS A 34 -9.00 -41.22 -7.25
N ILE A 35 -8.57 -42.26 -7.97
CA ILE A 35 -9.42 -43.14 -8.73
C ILE A 35 -10.51 -43.59 -7.74
N GLN A 36 -11.69 -42.96 -7.84
CA GLN A 36 -12.87 -43.43 -7.12
C GLN A 36 -13.03 -44.87 -7.54
N LYS A 37 -13.27 -45.74 -6.55
CA LYS A 37 -13.52 -47.17 -6.64
C LYS A 37 -13.88 -47.57 -8.07
N ILE A 38 -13.00 -48.36 -8.69
CA ILE A 38 -13.15 -49.01 -9.96
C ILE A 38 -14.64 -49.25 -10.23
N GLN A 39 -15.28 -48.42 -11.06
CA GLN A 39 -16.50 -48.86 -11.75
C GLN A 39 -16.10 -50.20 -12.37
N LYS A 40 -16.87 -51.27 -12.07
CA LYS A 40 -16.60 -52.58 -12.60
C LYS A 40 -16.32 -52.45 -14.11
N THR A 41 -15.07 -52.46 -14.46
CA THR A 41 -14.62 -52.50 -15.83
C THR A 41 -15.11 -53.80 -16.40
N LEU A 42 -16.16 -53.77 -17.17
CA LEU A 42 -16.69 -54.92 -17.90
C LEU A 42 -15.78 -55.12 -19.16
N ILE A 43 -14.52 -55.43 -18.90
CA ILE A 43 -13.63 -55.86 -19.98
C ILE A 43 -14.22 -57.20 -20.45
N SER A 44 -14.83 -57.17 -21.62
CA SER A 44 -15.59 -58.32 -22.17
C SER A 44 -14.68 -59.43 -22.69
N ASN A 45 -13.44 -59.08 -23.06
CA ASN A 45 -12.47 -60.03 -23.59
C ASN A 45 -11.63 -60.65 -22.46
N PRO A 46 -11.69 -61.94 -22.17
CA PRO A 46 -10.92 -62.59 -21.12
C PRO A 46 -9.41 -62.43 -21.23
N ALA A 47 -8.87 -62.38 -22.46
CA ALA A 47 -7.43 -62.18 -22.67
C ALA A 47 -6.99 -60.74 -22.41
N ALA A 48 -7.84 -59.73 -22.73
CA ALA A 48 -7.62 -58.36 -22.33
C ALA A 48 -7.68 -58.18 -20.80
N TYR A 49 -8.67 -58.81 -20.15
CA TYR A 49 -8.78 -58.81 -18.71
C TYR A 49 -7.57 -59.41 -17.99
N TYR A 50 -7.02 -60.50 -18.54
CA TYR A 50 -5.78 -61.11 -18.00
C TYR A 50 -4.62 -60.11 -17.99
N HIS A 51 -4.37 -59.45 -19.09
CA HIS A 51 -3.30 -58.44 -19.16
C HIS A 51 -3.58 -57.21 -18.32
N PHE A 52 -4.81 -56.79 -18.22
CA PHE A 52 -5.20 -55.71 -17.31
C PHE A 52 -4.87 -56.06 -15.83
N VAL A 53 -5.23 -57.28 -15.39
CA VAL A 53 -4.92 -57.75 -14.01
C VAL A 53 -3.39 -57.83 -13.81
N LEU A 54 -2.60 -58.30 -14.81
CA LEU A 54 -1.16 -58.29 -14.72
C LEU A 54 -0.61 -56.89 -14.57
N SER A 55 -1.13 -55.94 -15.33
CA SER A 55 -0.69 -54.53 -15.19
C SER A 55 -0.94 -53.99 -13.78
N GLN A 56 -2.10 -54.27 -13.18
CA GLN A 56 -2.42 -53.84 -11.82
C GLN A 56 -1.49 -54.49 -10.76
N LEU A 57 -1.15 -55.77 -10.94
CA LEU A 57 -0.18 -56.47 -10.08
C LEU A 57 1.19 -55.82 -10.14
N LYS A 58 1.68 -55.53 -11.38
CA LYS A 58 2.97 -54.85 -11.61
C LYS A 58 3.00 -53.45 -11.06
N LEU A 59 1.90 -52.72 -11.12
CA LEU A 59 1.76 -51.42 -10.46
C LEU A 59 1.89 -51.55 -8.94
N GLY A 60 1.28 -52.55 -8.35
CA GLY A 60 1.42 -52.86 -6.91
C GLY A 60 2.88 -53.17 -6.51
N GLU A 61 3.68 -53.68 -7.43
CA GLU A 61 5.12 -53.93 -7.27
C GLU A 61 6.01 -52.74 -7.64
N GLY A 62 5.43 -51.61 -8.05
CA GLY A 62 6.17 -50.42 -8.50
C GLY A 62 6.80 -50.51 -9.90
N LYS A 63 6.47 -51.56 -10.65
CA LYS A 63 7.00 -51.84 -12.01
C LYS A 63 6.16 -51.13 -13.07
N VAL A 64 6.19 -49.80 -13.12
CA VAL A 64 5.31 -48.99 -13.98
C VAL A 64 5.52 -49.27 -15.47
N ASP A 65 6.78 -49.45 -15.90
CA ASP A 65 7.07 -49.71 -17.32
C ASP A 65 6.49 -51.05 -17.81
N GLU A 66 6.59 -52.09 -16.98
CA GLU A 66 6.03 -53.39 -17.29
C GLU A 66 4.48 -53.34 -17.27
N ALA A 67 3.90 -52.55 -16.38
CA ALA A 67 2.46 -52.35 -16.34
C ALA A 67 1.92 -51.65 -17.59
N VAL A 68 2.66 -50.68 -18.13
CA VAL A 68 2.37 -50.02 -19.42
C VAL A 68 2.33 -51.04 -20.57
N GLU A 69 3.29 -51.95 -20.66
CA GLU A 69 3.33 -52.95 -21.74
C GLU A 69 2.19 -53.96 -21.59
N ASP A 70 1.81 -54.32 -20.37
CA ASP A 70 0.64 -55.17 -20.18
C ASP A 70 -0.68 -54.47 -20.53
N LEU A 71 -0.83 -53.19 -20.23
CA LEU A 71 -2.00 -52.41 -20.65
C LEU A 71 -2.08 -52.26 -22.19
N LYS A 72 -0.97 -52.01 -22.87
CA LYS A 72 -0.93 -52.04 -24.33
C LYS A 72 -1.34 -53.40 -24.90
N SER A 73 -0.90 -54.49 -24.25
CA SER A 73 -1.30 -55.85 -24.60
C SER A 73 -2.79 -56.11 -24.35
N ALA A 74 -3.38 -55.51 -23.32
CA ALA A 74 -4.81 -55.56 -23.05
C ALA A 74 -5.60 -54.81 -24.14
N ILE A 75 -5.19 -53.57 -24.47
CA ILE A 75 -5.80 -52.74 -25.52
C ILE A 75 -5.75 -53.44 -26.87
N ALA A 76 -4.63 -54.07 -27.23
CA ALA A 76 -4.51 -54.80 -28.50
C ALA A 76 -5.52 -55.96 -28.62
N ARG A 77 -6.06 -56.48 -27.51
CA ARG A 77 -7.03 -57.55 -27.47
C ARG A 77 -8.48 -57.09 -27.33
N ASP A 78 -8.68 -55.89 -26.83
CA ASP A 78 -9.99 -55.25 -26.67
C ASP A 78 -9.86 -53.75 -26.96
N VAL A 79 -9.72 -53.44 -28.25
CA VAL A 79 -9.47 -52.08 -28.75
C VAL A 79 -10.61 -51.11 -28.44
N LYS A 80 -11.82 -51.61 -28.22
CA LYS A 80 -13.04 -50.82 -28.02
C LYS A 80 -13.37 -50.52 -26.57
N GLU A 81 -12.55 -51.01 -25.64
CA GLU A 81 -12.78 -50.78 -24.20
C GLU A 81 -12.13 -49.47 -23.74
N PRO A 82 -12.87 -48.37 -23.58
CA PRO A 82 -12.32 -47.03 -23.28
C PRO A 82 -11.63 -46.94 -21.93
N SER A 83 -11.97 -47.83 -21.00
CA SER A 83 -11.34 -47.83 -19.67
C SER A 83 -9.88 -48.23 -19.71
N LEU A 84 -9.48 -49.13 -20.63
CA LEU A 84 -8.07 -49.51 -20.79
C LEU A 84 -7.20 -48.34 -21.28
N HIS A 85 -7.72 -47.56 -22.19
CA HIS A 85 -7.05 -46.35 -22.68
C HIS A 85 -6.88 -45.30 -21.59
N VAL A 86 -7.90 -45.09 -20.74
CA VAL A 86 -7.85 -44.15 -19.62
C VAL A 86 -6.87 -44.62 -18.56
N GLU A 87 -6.80 -45.91 -18.27
CA GLU A 87 -5.79 -46.46 -17.33
C GLU A 87 -4.37 -46.26 -17.91
N LEU A 88 -4.14 -46.51 -19.20
CA LEU A 88 -2.85 -46.26 -19.84
C LEU A 88 -2.50 -44.76 -19.83
N ALA A 89 -3.46 -43.88 -20.08
CA ALA A 89 -3.28 -42.45 -20.00
C ALA A 89 -2.87 -42.03 -18.57
N THR A 90 -3.47 -42.64 -17.55
CA THR A 90 -3.13 -42.37 -16.14
C THR A 90 -1.67 -42.74 -15.83
N LEU A 91 -1.16 -43.85 -16.36
CA LEU A 91 0.23 -44.23 -16.24
C LEU A 91 1.16 -43.27 -16.97
N TYR A 92 0.77 -42.84 -18.15
CA TYR A 92 1.56 -41.82 -18.88
C TYR A 92 1.63 -40.50 -18.13
N ILE A 93 0.55 -40.08 -17.48
CA ILE A 93 0.59 -38.88 -16.58
C ILE A 93 1.61 -39.08 -15.45
N GLN A 94 1.61 -40.24 -14.78
CA GLN A 94 2.58 -40.55 -13.71
C GLN A 94 4.04 -40.50 -14.22
N LYS A 95 4.27 -40.85 -15.48
CA LYS A 95 5.59 -40.76 -16.14
C LYS A 95 5.90 -39.38 -16.70
N GLY A 96 4.99 -38.41 -16.65
CA GLY A 96 5.13 -37.08 -17.24
C GLY A 96 4.99 -37.05 -18.78
N LEU A 97 4.51 -38.15 -19.39
CA LEU A 97 4.28 -38.28 -20.80
C LEU A 97 2.88 -37.76 -21.15
N PHE A 98 2.71 -36.45 -21.08
CA PHE A 98 1.39 -35.81 -21.18
C PHE A 98 0.79 -35.89 -22.60
N ASP A 99 1.60 -35.84 -23.65
CA ASP A 99 1.09 -35.89 -25.02
C ASP A 99 0.60 -37.30 -25.37
N GLU A 100 1.29 -38.34 -24.92
CA GLU A 100 0.87 -39.72 -25.04
C GLU A 100 -0.42 -39.97 -24.26
N ALA A 101 -0.54 -39.41 -23.04
CA ALA A 101 -1.76 -39.50 -22.23
C ALA A 101 -2.95 -38.83 -22.95
N VAL A 102 -2.75 -37.71 -23.63
CA VAL A 102 -3.80 -37.05 -24.44
C VAL A 102 -4.27 -37.94 -25.58
N GLU A 103 -3.36 -38.58 -26.29
CA GLU A 103 -3.73 -39.48 -27.40
C GLU A 103 -4.51 -40.69 -26.91
N GLU A 104 -4.15 -41.30 -25.79
CA GLU A 104 -4.92 -42.38 -25.19
C GLU A 104 -6.32 -41.93 -24.75
N CYS A 105 -6.43 -40.75 -24.13
CA CYS A 105 -7.75 -40.20 -23.81
C CYS A 105 -8.62 -39.97 -25.07
N LYS A 106 -8.03 -39.49 -26.19
CA LYS A 106 -8.74 -39.32 -27.44
C LYS A 106 -9.16 -40.68 -28.03
N SER A 107 -8.30 -41.70 -27.95
CA SER A 107 -8.64 -43.05 -28.37
C SER A 107 -9.85 -43.59 -27.60
N ALA A 108 -9.90 -43.42 -26.30
CA ALA A 108 -11.06 -43.76 -25.48
C ALA A 108 -12.36 -43.10 -25.96
N LEU A 109 -12.25 -41.83 -26.44
CA LEU A 109 -13.41 -41.06 -26.92
C LEU A 109 -13.84 -41.38 -28.34
N VAL A 110 -13.01 -42.03 -29.12
CA VAL A 110 -13.40 -42.54 -30.47
C VAL A 110 -14.48 -43.63 -30.31
N ASP A 111 -14.28 -44.54 -29.38
CA ASP A 111 -15.19 -45.66 -29.16
C ASP A 111 -16.36 -45.28 -28.27
N ASN A 112 -16.16 -44.39 -27.29
CA ASN A 112 -17.23 -43.87 -26.45
C ASN A 112 -17.13 -42.34 -26.28
N PRO A 113 -17.80 -41.55 -27.16
CA PRO A 113 -17.79 -40.09 -27.10
C PRO A 113 -18.35 -39.48 -25.81
N PHE A 114 -18.98 -40.26 -24.96
CA PHE A 114 -19.54 -39.83 -23.67
C PHE A 114 -18.76 -40.40 -22.48
N TYR A 115 -17.53 -40.89 -22.69
CA TYR A 115 -16.75 -41.49 -21.63
C TYR A 115 -16.16 -40.41 -20.72
N LEU A 116 -16.87 -40.13 -19.64
CA LEU A 116 -16.58 -39.04 -18.71
C LEU A 116 -15.14 -39.04 -18.15
N PRO A 117 -14.54 -40.22 -17.73
CA PRO A 117 -13.17 -40.22 -17.21
C PRO A 117 -12.12 -39.70 -18.20
N ALA A 118 -12.29 -39.90 -19.50
CA ALA A 118 -11.36 -39.39 -20.51
C ALA A 118 -11.39 -37.84 -20.54
N TYR A 119 -12.56 -37.23 -20.51
CA TYR A 119 -12.67 -35.77 -20.46
C TYR A 119 -12.12 -35.19 -19.14
N GLN A 120 -12.27 -35.87 -18.00
CA GLN A 120 -11.67 -35.45 -16.73
C GLN A 120 -10.15 -35.42 -16.82
N LEU A 121 -9.55 -36.50 -17.35
CA LEU A 121 -8.08 -36.55 -17.53
C LEU A 121 -7.61 -35.49 -18.52
N LEU A 122 -8.29 -35.33 -19.65
CA LEU A 122 -7.96 -34.28 -20.64
C LEU A 122 -8.01 -32.88 -19.97
N GLY A 123 -9.04 -32.60 -19.18
CA GLY A 123 -9.14 -31.34 -18.44
C GLY A 123 -7.95 -31.12 -17.52
N GLY A 124 -7.55 -32.15 -16.76
CA GLY A 124 -6.39 -32.11 -15.87
C GLY A 124 -5.06 -31.93 -16.63
N ILE A 125 -4.82 -32.74 -17.68
CA ILE A 125 -3.60 -32.66 -18.49
C ILE A 125 -3.47 -31.27 -19.14
N TYR A 126 -4.53 -30.77 -19.76
CA TYR A 126 -4.50 -29.45 -20.40
C TYR A 126 -4.32 -28.31 -19.39
N SER A 127 -4.82 -28.47 -18.16
CA SER A 127 -4.58 -27.51 -17.08
C SER A 127 -3.08 -27.45 -16.71
N ILE A 128 -2.43 -28.63 -16.54
CA ILE A 128 -0.99 -28.73 -16.27
C ILE A 128 -0.17 -28.10 -17.41
N GLN A 129 -0.56 -28.39 -18.66
CA GLN A 129 0.10 -27.83 -19.84
C GLN A 129 -0.25 -26.35 -20.09
N LYS A 130 -1.05 -25.72 -19.24
CA LYS A 130 -1.56 -24.33 -19.39
C LYS A 130 -2.34 -24.10 -20.69
N LYS A 131 -2.87 -25.16 -21.29
CA LYS A 131 -3.76 -25.10 -22.46
C LYS A 131 -5.19 -24.84 -21.99
N TYR A 132 -5.41 -23.72 -21.32
CA TYR A 132 -6.61 -23.42 -20.54
C TYR A 132 -7.92 -23.55 -21.32
N GLN A 133 -7.96 -23.13 -22.60
CA GLN A 133 -9.18 -23.23 -23.41
C GLN A 133 -9.58 -24.69 -23.69
N LEU A 134 -8.60 -25.59 -23.89
CA LEU A 134 -8.86 -27.02 -24.05
C LEU A 134 -9.31 -27.67 -22.75
N ALA A 135 -8.72 -27.26 -21.61
CA ALA A 135 -9.14 -27.70 -20.28
C ALA A 135 -10.59 -27.29 -19.99
N ILE A 136 -10.96 -26.03 -20.26
CA ILE A 136 -12.33 -25.52 -20.12
C ILE A 136 -13.31 -26.34 -20.97
N THR A 137 -12.95 -26.62 -22.23
CA THR A 137 -13.78 -27.41 -23.13
C THR A 137 -13.98 -28.82 -22.57
N SER A 138 -12.94 -29.46 -22.06
CA SER A 138 -13.00 -30.79 -21.47
C SER A 138 -13.89 -30.85 -20.24
N TYR A 139 -13.72 -29.93 -19.26
CA TYR A 139 -14.57 -29.90 -18.09
C TYR A 139 -16.02 -29.52 -18.40
N LYS A 140 -16.28 -28.69 -19.42
CA LYS A 140 -17.66 -28.45 -19.89
C LYS A 140 -18.30 -29.73 -20.41
N LYS A 141 -17.52 -30.57 -21.15
CA LYS A 141 -18.01 -31.88 -21.60
C LYS A 141 -18.32 -32.81 -20.43
N VAL A 142 -17.52 -32.79 -19.36
CA VAL A 142 -17.86 -33.55 -18.14
C VAL A 142 -19.21 -33.09 -17.60
N LEU A 143 -19.46 -31.77 -17.50
CA LEU A 143 -20.72 -31.22 -16.97
C LEU A 143 -21.91 -31.40 -17.93
N GLU A 144 -21.69 -31.55 -19.23
CA GLU A 144 -22.74 -31.93 -20.19
C GLU A 144 -23.16 -33.41 -20.00
N ILE A 145 -22.22 -34.29 -19.64
CA ILE A 145 -22.46 -35.73 -19.43
C ILE A 145 -23.04 -35.96 -18.01
N ASP A 146 -22.42 -35.37 -17.01
CA ASP A 146 -22.85 -35.43 -15.61
C ASP A 146 -22.94 -34.01 -15.02
N PRO A 147 -24.15 -33.41 -15.05
CA PRO A 147 -24.39 -32.10 -14.45
C PRO A 147 -24.18 -32.02 -12.93
N GLN A 148 -24.04 -33.17 -12.24
CA GLN A 148 -23.82 -33.21 -10.80
C GLN A 148 -22.35 -33.43 -10.41
N HIS A 149 -21.43 -33.44 -11.40
CA HIS A 149 -20.02 -33.66 -11.14
C HIS A 149 -19.36 -32.44 -10.47
N ARG A 150 -19.24 -32.48 -9.15
CA ARG A 150 -18.84 -31.34 -8.26
C ARG A 150 -17.47 -30.79 -8.58
N GLU A 151 -16.48 -31.66 -8.73
CA GLU A 151 -15.09 -31.30 -8.94
C GLU A 151 -14.91 -30.49 -10.23
N SER A 152 -15.65 -30.81 -11.28
CA SER A 152 -15.56 -30.09 -12.56
C SER A 152 -16.03 -28.64 -12.45
N TYR A 153 -17.01 -28.32 -11.61
CA TYR A 153 -17.38 -26.92 -11.35
C TYR A 153 -16.25 -26.15 -10.69
N LEU A 154 -15.58 -26.75 -9.73
CA LEU A 154 -14.47 -26.11 -9.00
C LEU A 154 -13.26 -25.91 -9.93
N PHE A 155 -12.88 -26.94 -10.71
CA PHE A 155 -11.78 -26.82 -11.68
C PHE A 155 -12.11 -25.78 -12.76
N LEU A 156 -13.32 -25.82 -13.31
CA LEU A 156 -13.75 -24.87 -14.32
C LEU A 156 -13.75 -23.43 -13.80
N SER A 157 -14.19 -23.21 -12.56
CA SER A 157 -14.15 -21.88 -11.93
C SER A 157 -12.72 -21.40 -11.73
N SER A 158 -11.81 -22.28 -11.28
CA SER A 158 -10.39 -21.96 -11.13
C SER A 158 -9.73 -21.58 -12.47
N LEU A 159 -10.02 -22.32 -13.55
CA LEU A 159 -9.50 -21.98 -14.88
C LEU A 159 -9.99 -20.61 -15.37
N TYR A 160 -11.25 -20.28 -15.12
CA TYR A 160 -11.77 -18.94 -15.44
C TYR A 160 -11.12 -17.85 -14.56
N GLU A 161 -10.83 -18.16 -13.29
CA GLU A 161 -10.11 -17.25 -12.39
C GLU A 161 -8.67 -16.99 -12.88
N ASP A 162 -7.95 -18.04 -13.31
CA ASP A 162 -6.59 -17.93 -13.87
C ASP A 162 -6.56 -17.07 -15.16
N LEU A 163 -7.62 -17.13 -15.94
CA LEU A 163 -7.83 -16.31 -17.13
C LEU A 163 -8.42 -14.92 -16.81
N GLN A 164 -8.63 -14.57 -15.54
CA GLN A 164 -9.29 -13.35 -15.08
C GLN A 164 -10.71 -13.15 -15.63
N GLN A 165 -11.34 -14.23 -16.04
CA GLN A 165 -12.73 -14.27 -16.54
C GLN A 165 -13.69 -14.45 -15.37
N TYR A 166 -13.72 -13.48 -14.45
CA TYR A 166 -14.42 -13.58 -13.17
C TYR A 166 -15.92 -13.79 -13.30
N ASP A 167 -16.57 -13.18 -14.31
CA ASP A 167 -18.01 -13.37 -14.52
C ASP A 167 -18.38 -14.83 -14.84
N GLN A 168 -17.58 -15.48 -15.67
CA GLN A 168 -17.76 -16.89 -16.00
C GLN A 168 -17.51 -17.78 -14.78
N ALA A 169 -16.47 -17.50 -14.00
CA ALA A 169 -16.19 -18.21 -12.77
C ALA A 169 -17.36 -18.09 -11.75
N ILE A 170 -17.91 -16.89 -11.58
CA ILE A 170 -19.08 -16.62 -10.73
C ILE A 170 -20.30 -17.40 -11.21
N GLN A 171 -20.58 -17.42 -12.53
CA GLN A 171 -21.70 -18.18 -13.09
C GLN A 171 -21.58 -19.67 -12.81
N VAL A 172 -20.40 -20.24 -13.04
CA VAL A 172 -20.10 -21.66 -12.81
C VAL A 172 -20.31 -22.02 -11.32
N LEU A 173 -19.76 -21.22 -10.40
CA LEU A 173 -19.91 -21.47 -8.97
C LEU A 173 -21.36 -21.28 -8.49
N LYS A 174 -22.10 -20.33 -9.06
CA LYS A 174 -23.53 -20.17 -8.75
C LYS A 174 -24.36 -21.37 -9.26
N GLN A 175 -23.99 -21.97 -10.40
CA GLN A 175 -24.61 -23.21 -10.86
C GLN A 175 -24.30 -24.36 -9.90
N PHE A 176 -23.04 -24.49 -9.48
CA PHE A 176 -22.64 -25.49 -8.49
C PHE A 176 -23.39 -25.35 -7.17
N LEU A 177 -23.55 -24.14 -6.66
CA LEU A 177 -24.28 -23.89 -5.41
C LEU A 177 -25.81 -24.07 -5.52
N LYS A 178 -26.38 -24.20 -6.72
CA LYS A 178 -27.78 -24.70 -6.87
C LYS A 178 -27.89 -26.20 -6.61
N ILE A 179 -26.81 -26.94 -6.92
CA ILE A 179 -26.73 -28.39 -6.71
C ILE A 179 -26.36 -28.68 -5.25
N GLU A 180 -25.38 -27.96 -4.73
CA GLU A 180 -24.87 -28.12 -3.37
C GLU A 180 -24.79 -26.76 -2.63
N PRO A 181 -25.92 -26.27 -2.08
CA PRO A 181 -25.99 -24.95 -1.44
C PRO A 181 -25.07 -24.75 -0.24
N SER A 182 -24.68 -25.85 0.41
CA SER A 182 -23.80 -25.88 1.58
C SER A 182 -22.34 -26.26 1.25
N SER A 183 -21.94 -26.20 -0.01
CA SER A 183 -20.56 -26.47 -0.38
C SER A 183 -19.62 -25.41 0.17
N VAL A 184 -18.84 -25.78 1.18
CA VAL A 184 -17.82 -24.93 1.81
C VAL A 184 -16.83 -24.41 0.75
N MET A 185 -16.35 -25.30 -0.15
CA MET A 185 -15.41 -24.93 -1.22
C MET A 185 -16.04 -23.96 -2.24
N GLY A 186 -17.30 -24.21 -2.64
CA GLY A 186 -18.01 -23.34 -3.59
C GLY A 186 -18.30 -21.96 -3.03
N LEU A 187 -18.76 -21.89 -1.77
CA LEU A 187 -19.00 -20.62 -1.08
C LEU A 187 -17.70 -19.83 -0.89
N TYR A 188 -16.65 -20.50 -0.44
CA TYR A 188 -15.34 -19.85 -0.25
C TYR A 188 -14.75 -19.34 -1.56
N ALA A 189 -14.78 -20.15 -2.62
CA ALA A 189 -14.32 -19.72 -3.95
C ALA A 189 -15.06 -18.47 -4.44
N LEU A 190 -16.38 -18.39 -4.27
CA LEU A 190 -17.15 -17.19 -4.59
C LEU A 190 -16.72 -15.98 -3.75
N GLY A 191 -16.51 -16.16 -2.45
CA GLY A 191 -16.03 -15.10 -1.57
C GLY A 191 -14.69 -14.54 -2.07
N ARG A 192 -13.76 -15.40 -2.45
CA ARG A 192 -12.45 -15.01 -3.00
C ARG A 192 -12.57 -14.25 -4.32
N ILE A 193 -13.41 -14.71 -5.24
CA ILE A 193 -13.60 -14.01 -6.52
C ILE A 193 -14.22 -12.63 -6.29
N TYR A 194 -15.23 -12.52 -5.41
CA TYR A 194 -15.81 -11.21 -5.06
C TYR A 194 -14.79 -10.29 -4.38
N PHE A 195 -13.89 -10.82 -3.56
CA PHE A 195 -12.77 -10.03 -3.01
C PHE A 195 -11.85 -9.52 -4.13
N ARG A 196 -11.44 -10.37 -5.09
CA ARG A 196 -10.59 -9.98 -6.22
C ARG A 196 -11.25 -8.94 -7.13
N THR A 197 -12.57 -9.03 -7.32
CA THR A 197 -13.36 -8.05 -8.08
C THR A 197 -13.71 -6.80 -7.26
N LYS A 198 -13.16 -6.66 -6.06
CA LYS A 198 -13.37 -5.54 -5.13
C LYS A 198 -14.84 -5.35 -4.71
N THR A 199 -15.65 -6.38 -4.83
CA THR A 199 -17.05 -6.40 -4.37
C THR A 199 -17.10 -6.94 -2.94
N TYR A 200 -16.53 -6.17 -2.02
CA TYR A 200 -16.21 -6.60 -0.65
C TYR A 200 -17.43 -7.02 0.18
N ASP A 201 -18.59 -6.39 -0.05
CA ASP A 201 -19.84 -6.76 0.65
C ASP A 201 -20.28 -8.19 0.32
N LEU A 202 -20.17 -8.59 -0.94
CA LEU A 202 -20.44 -9.97 -1.36
C LEU A 202 -19.35 -10.93 -0.87
N ALA A 203 -18.09 -10.50 -0.86
CA ALA A 203 -17.01 -11.31 -0.29
C ALA A 203 -17.28 -11.62 1.18
N GLU A 204 -17.61 -10.60 2.01
CA GLU A 204 -18.01 -10.78 3.41
C GLU A 204 -19.19 -11.74 3.55
N GLN A 205 -20.23 -11.57 2.72
CA GLN A 205 -21.42 -12.42 2.78
C GLN A 205 -21.08 -13.90 2.52
N TYR A 206 -20.25 -14.19 1.51
CA TYR A 206 -19.90 -15.56 1.16
C TYR A 206 -18.91 -16.17 2.14
N PHE A 207 -17.93 -15.41 2.66
CA PHE A 207 -17.07 -15.88 3.75
C PHE A 207 -17.87 -16.17 5.02
N SER A 208 -18.84 -15.32 5.36
CA SER A 208 -19.72 -15.54 6.52
C SER A 208 -20.60 -16.79 6.34
N LYS A 209 -21.12 -17.04 5.13
CA LYS A 209 -21.85 -18.30 4.82
C LYS A 209 -20.95 -19.52 4.98
N THR A 210 -19.69 -19.43 4.52
CA THR A 210 -18.71 -20.50 4.68
C THR A 210 -18.46 -20.80 6.17
N LEU A 211 -18.23 -19.74 6.96
CA LEU A 211 -17.99 -19.85 8.41
C LEU A 211 -19.23 -20.25 9.22
N ALA A 212 -20.44 -20.08 8.68
CA ALA A 212 -21.66 -20.61 9.29
C ALA A 212 -21.72 -22.15 9.22
N ILE A 213 -21.08 -22.76 8.24
CA ILE A 213 -20.96 -24.19 8.05
C ILE A 213 -19.74 -24.74 8.80
N GLU A 214 -18.57 -24.13 8.58
CA GLU A 214 -17.30 -24.48 9.23
C GLU A 214 -16.72 -23.27 9.95
N PRO A 215 -17.05 -23.04 11.24
CA PRO A 215 -16.72 -21.82 11.98
C PRO A 215 -15.22 -21.58 12.23
N ASN A 216 -14.38 -22.61 12.08
CA ASN A 216 -12.98 -22.60 12.48
C ASN A 216 -12.00 -22.69 11.31
N LEU A 217 -12.45 -22.43 10.08
CA LEU A 217 -11.57 -22.39 8.91
C LEU A 217 -10.68 -21.14 8.95
N ILE A 218 -9.43 -21.33 9.37
CA ILE A 218 -8.45 -20.25 9.53
C ILE A 218 -8.23 -19.49 8.22
N SER A 219 -8.19 -20.17 7.07
CA SER A 219 -8.05 -19.54 5.76
C SER A 219 -9.18 -18.54 5.47
N VAL A 220 -10.43 -18.96 5.73
CA VAL A 220 -11.61 -18.11 5.50
C VAL A 220 -11.66 -16.95 6.49
N LEU A 221 -11.34 -17.21 7.77
CA LEU A 221 -11.21 -16.15 8.78
C LEU A 221 -10.13 -15.13 8.37
N MET A 222 -8.99 -15.59 7.86
CA MET A 222 -7.93 -14.71 7.40
C MET A 222 -8.40 -13.80 6.26
N ASP A 223 -9.05 -14.35 5.23
CA ASP A 223 -9.57 -13.59 4.10
C ASP A 223 -10.70 -12.62 4.52
N LEU A 224 -11.54 -13.02 5.48
CA LEU A 224 -12.56 -12.14 6.06
C LEU A 224 -11.93 -10.99 6.84
N GLY A 225 -10.89 -11.25 7.64
CA GLY A 225 -10.13 -10.22 8.34
C GLY A 225 -9.51 -9.21 7.38
N ILE A 226 -8.87 -9.69 6.29
CA ILE A 226 -8.31 -8.84 5.23
C ILE A 226 -9.42 -8.02 4.55
N THR A 227 -10.60 -8.62 4.33
CA THR A 227 -11.75 -7.93 3.74
C THR A 227 -12.17 -6.74 4.62
N TYR A 228 -12.22 -6.90 5.92
CA TYR A 228 -12.52 -5.81 6.86
C TYR A 228 -11.42 -4.74 6.88
N GLU A 229 -10.14 -5.11 6.79
CA GLU A 229 -9.05 -4.12 6.68
C GLU A 229 -9.20 -3.24 5.44
N VAL A 230 -9.48 -3.83 4.28
CA VAL A 230 -9.62 -3.09 3.01
C VAL A 230 -10.86 -2.17 3.05
N ARG A 231 -11.92 -2.57 3.77
CA ARG A 231 -13.11 -1.73 4.00
C ARG A 231 -12.92 -0.67 5.07
N ASN A 232 -11.72 -0.58 5.67
CA ASN A 232 -11.42 0.32 6.78
C ASN A 232 -12.30 0.07 8.02
N GLU A 233 -12.54 -1.20 8.34
CA GLU A 233 -13.29 -1.68 9.52
C GLU A 233 -12.34 -2.38 10.51
N PRO A 234 -11.37 -1.67 11.12
CA PRO A 234 -10.27 -2.27 11.88
C PRO A 234 -10.76 -3.06 13.11
N ARG A 235 -11.86 -2.65 13.74
CA ARG A 235 -12.40 -3.36 14.91
C ARG A 235 -12.86 -4.77 14.54
N LYS A 236 -13.64 -4.93 13.45
CA LYS A 236 -14.07 -6.24 12.96
C LYS A 236 -12.89 -7.10 12.52
N ALA A 237 -11.90 -6.51 11.83
CA ALA A 237 -10.69 -7.23 11.47
C ALA A 237 -9.95 -7.76 12.71
N ALA A 238 -9.79 -6.93 13.75
CA ALA A 238 -9.14 -7.33 15.00
C ALA A 238 -9.86 -8.49 15.70
N GLU A 239 -11.20 -8.46 15.76
CA GLU A 239 -12.02 -9.54 16.32
C GLU A 239 -11.79 -10.87 15.59
N VAL A 240 -11.74 -10.82 14.25
CA VAL A 240 -11.50 -12.01 13.43
C VAL A 240 -10.08 -12.55 13.64
N TYR A 241 -9.06 -11.68 13.67
CA TYR A 241 -7.69 -12.11 13.93
C TYR A 241 -7.51 -12.65 15.35
N GLN A 242 -8.19 -12.06 16.34
CA GLN A 242 -8.20 -12.60 17.69
C GLN A 242 -8.84 -13.99 17.73
N LYS A 243 -9.92 -14.22 16.95
CA LYS A 243 -10.52 -15.56 16.82
C LYS A 243 -9.53 -16.55 16.22
N ILE A 244 -8.74 -16.16 15.20
CA ILE A 244 -7.69 -17.03 14.66
C ILE A 244 -6.67 -17.37 15.74
N LEU A 245 -6.21 -16.38 16.52
CA LEU A 245 -5.22 -16.61 17.58
C LEU A 245 -5.75 -17.46 18.74
N ASN A 246 -7.06 -17.49 18.97
CA ASN A 246 -7.68 -18.40 19.94
C ASN A 246 -7.68 -19.85 19.42
N LEU A 247 -7.75 -20.06 18.09
CA LEU A 247 -7.71 -21.37 17.45
C LEU A 247 -6.27 -21.87 17.22
N ASP A 248 -5.40 -20.98 16.82
CA ASP A 248 -3.99 -21.20 16.52
C ASP A 248 -3.17 -20.05 17.14
N PRO A 249 -2.72 -20.21 18.40
CA PRO A 249 -1.95 -19.18 19.11
C PRO A 249 -0.62 -18.82 18.43
N ASP A 250 -0.08 -19.70 17.62
CA ASP A 250 1.21 -19.50 16.94
C ASP A 250 1.06 -18.90 15.53
N ASN A 251 -0.12 -18.49 15.12
CA ASN A 251 -0.38 -17.92 13.82
C ASN A 251 0.28 -16.56 13.65
N LYS A 252 1.53 -16.58 13.15
CA LYS A 252 2.35 -15.37 12.94
C LYS A 252 1.66 -14.34 12.03
N LYS A 253 0.88 -14.79 11.02
CA LYS A 253 0.20 -13.88 10.07
C LYS A 253 -0.91 -13.09 10.78
N ALA A 254 -1.79 -13.77 11.50
CA ALA A 254 -2.87 -13.13 12.24
C ALA A 254 -2.33 -12.18 13.32
N ARG A 255 -1.30 -12.62 14.06
CA ARG A 255 -0.66 -11.82 15.12
C ARG A 255 -0.02 -10.54 14.57
N ASN A 256 0.69 -10.64 13.44
CA ASN A 256 1.30 -9.48 12.80
C ASN A 256 0.24 -8.47 12.32
N ARG A 257 -0.85 -8.94 11.69
CA ARG A 257 -1.95 -8.08 11.23
C ARG A 257 -2.67 -7.39 12.41
N LEU A 258 -2.95 -8.15 13.46
CA LEU A 258 -3.55 -7.60 14.68
C LEU A 258 -2.65 -6.53 15.30
N GLY A 259 -1.35 -6.78 15.40
CA GLY A 259 -0.38 -5.81 15.86
C GLY A 259 -0.36 -4.53 15.01
N GLN A 260 -0.45 -4.65 13.67
CA GLN A 260 -0.52 -3.49 12.78
C GLN A 260 -1.81 -2.66 12.97
N ILE A 261 -2.94 -3.33 13.21
CA ILE A 261 -4.20 -2.64 13.54
C ILE A 261 -4.04 -1.84 14.83
N PHE A 262 -3.47 -2.44 15.87
CA PHE A 262 -3.24 -1.76 17.15
C PHE A 262 -2.31 -0.55 17.00
N VAL A 263 -1.25 -0.65 16.18
CA VAL A 263 -0.37 0.50 15.88
C VAL A 263 -1.16 1.63 15.20
N LYS A 264 -1.99 1.33 14.19
CA LYS A 264 -2.82 2.33 13.50
C LYS A 264 -3.83 3.01 14.45
N GLU A 265 -4.37 2.26 15.40
CA GLU A 265 -5.28 2.77 16.43
C GLU A 265 -4.53 3.42 17.61
N LYS A 266 -3.20 3.53 17.57
CA LYS A 266 -2.32 4.03 18.64
C LYS A 266 -2.44 3.25 19.95
N LYS A 267 -2.88 1.99 19.89
CA LYS A 267 -2.92 1.05 21.00
C LYS A 267 -1.57 0.33 21.10
N TYR A 268 -0.57 1.09 21.55
CA TYR A 268 0.83 0.66 21.47
C TYR A 268 1.15 -0.50 22.41
N ASP A 269 0.54 -0.54 23.60
CA ASP A 269 0.81 -1.62 24.56
C ASP A 269 0.23 -2.96 24.06
N GLU A 270 -0.96 -2.95 23.46
CA GLU A 270 -1.55 -4.12 22.81
C GLU A 270 -0.72 -4.58 21.62
N ALA A 271 -0.21 -3.64 20.81
CA ALA A 271 0.69 -3.97 19.70
C ALA A 271 2.00 -4.61 20.21
N LEU A 272 2.60 -4.07 21.25
CA LEU A 272 3.80 -4.63 21.90
C LEU A 272 3.54 -6.04 22.43
N ASN A 273 2.38 -6.29 23.05
CA ASN A 273 2.02 -7.62 23.52
C ASN A 273 2.01 -8.64 22.38
N GLN A 274 1.48 -8.28 21.20
CA GLN A 274 1.52 -9.18 20.04
C GLN A 274 2.95 -9.46 19.59
N LEU A 275 3.82 -8.44 19.55
CA LEU A 275 5.23 -8.60 19.17
C LEU A 275 6.03 -9.39 20.22
N LEU A 276 5.74 -9.21 21.50
CA LEU A 276 6.37 -9.98 22.58
C LEU A 276 6.05 -11.47 22.49
N GLU A 277 4.81 -11.83 22.17
CA GLU A 277 4.45 -13.22 21.93
C GLU A 277 5.17 -13.80 20.69
N MET A 278 5.32 -13.01 19.62
CA MET A 278 6.13 -13.44 18.46
C MET A 278 7.60 -13.62 18.83
N LYS A 279 8.18 -12.74 19.65
CA LYS A 279 9.56 -12.79 20.11
C LYS A 279 9.85 -14.02 20.98
N LYS A 280 8.85 -14.56 21.72
CA LYS A 280 9.02 -15.80 22.49
C LYS A 280 9.28 -17.02 21.60
N SER A 281 8.64 -17.06 20.43
CA SER A 281 8.82 -18.14 19.45
C SER A 281 10.03 -17.94 18.54
N ASP A 282 10.55 -16.71 18.43
CA ASP A 282 11.67 -16.34 17.57
C ASP A 282 12.40 -15.14 18.18
N SER A 283 13.31 -15.43 19.13
CA SER A 283 14.03 -14.41 19.92
C SER A 283 14.96 -13.54 19.08
N ASP A 284 15.39 -14.04 17.92
CA ASP A 284 16.43 -13.45 17.10
C ASP A 284 15.89 -12.77 15.83
N ASP A 285 14.56 -12.74 15.66
CA ASP A 285 13.92 -12.03 14.55
C ASP A 285 14.16 -10.51 14.69
N LEU A 286 15.08 -10.00 13.87
CA LEU A 286 15.46 -8.59 13.82
C LEU A 286 14.31 -7.68 13.42
N ASN A 287 13.35 -8.18 12.63
CA ASN A 287 12.18 -7.38 12.22
C ASN A 287 11.23 -7.15 13.39
N ILE A 288 11.02 -8.15 14.24
CA ILE A 288 10.21 -8.01 15.46
C ILE A 288 10.83 -6.96 16.37
N ARG A 289 12.14 -7.05 16.59
CA ARG A 289 12.87 -6.09 17.42
C ARG A 289 12.83 -4.67 16.85
N THR A 290 13.00 -4.53 15.53
CA THR A 290 12.88 -3.22 14.88
C THR A 290 11.49 -2.61 15.09
N LYS A 291 10.42 -3.41 14.93
CA LYS A 291 9.05 -2.94 15.18
C LYS A 291 8.82 -2.55 16.64
N MET A 292 9.33 -3.33 17.58
CA MET A 292 9.26 -3.00 19.01
C MET A 292 9.98 -1.68 19.30
N GLY A 293 11.19 -1.51 18.77
CA GLY A 293 11.96 -0.28 18.90
C GLY A 293 11.21 0.94 18.37
N LEU A 294 10.56 0.82 17.20
CA LEU A 294 9.74 1.90 16.63
C LEU A 294 8.51 2.23 17.50
N ILE A 295 7.84 1.23 18.03
CA ILE A 295 6.69 1.47 18.94
C ILE A 295 7.15 2.12 20.24
N TYR A 296 8.27 1.70 20.82
CA TYR A 296 8.84 2.34 22.00
C TYR A 296 9.23 3.80 21.73
N LEU A 297 9.77 4.09 20.55
CA LEU A 297 10.08 5.46 20.13
C LEU A 297 8.81 6.32 20.08
N GLU A 298 7.73 5.83 19.47
CA GLU A 298 6.44 6.52 19.41
C GLU A 298 5.82 6.77 20.81
N GLN A 299 6.09 5.88 21.76
CA GLN A 299 5.65 6.03 23.16
C GLN A 299 6.57 6.96 23.97
N GLY A 300 7.67 7.48 23.41
CA GLY A 300 8.69 8.21 24.16
C GLY A 300 9.49 7.33 25.14
N LYS A 301 9.39 6.00 25.03
CA LYS A 301 10.16 5.03 25.83
C LYS A 301 11.56 4.84 25.20
N LEU A 302 12.36 5.92 25.24
CA LEU A 302 13.58 6.05 24.46
C LEU A 302 14.64 4.99 24.80
N ASP A 303 14.79 4.64 26.07
CA ASP A 303 15.76 3.62 26.50
C ASP A 303 15.46 2.23 25.95
N GLN A 304 14.17 1.85 25.93
CA GLN A 304 13.73 0.59 25.35
C GLN A 304 13.93 0.59 23.82
N ALA A 305 13.61 1.70 23.14
CA ALA A 305 13.85 1.85 21.71
C ALA A 305 15.32 1.69 21.37
N ILE A 306 16.21 2.39 22.09
CA ILE A 306 17.68 2.32 21.94
C ILE A 306 18.18 0.89 22.16
N LEU A 307 17.67 0.18 23.17
CA LEU A 307 18.06 -1.21 23.46
C LEU A 307 17.75 -2.13 22.28
N GLU A 308 16.52 -2.08 21.73
CA GLU A 308 16.11 -2.94 20.63
C GLU A 308 16.87 -2.59 19.34
N PHE A 309 17.08 -1.30 19.03
CA PHE A 309 17.86 -0.89 17.86
C PHE A 309 19.34 -1.31 17.96
N ASN A 310 19.97 -1.17 19.13
CA ASN A 310 21.33 -1.63 19.33
C ASN A 310 21.46 -3.13 19.14
N PHE A 311 20.48 -3.93 19.60
CA PHE A 311 20.47 -5.36 19.38
C PHE A 311 20.44 -5.69 17.88
N VAL A 312 19.58 -5.01 17.12
CA VAL A 312 19.49 -5.22 15.66
C VAL A 312 20.81 -4.85 14.99
N LEU A 313 21.42 -3.73 15.36
CA LEU A 313 22.68 -3.27 14.77
C LEU A 313 23.90 -4.11 15.19
N ALA A 314 23.83 -4.78 16.34
CA ALA A 314 24.87 -5.75 16.72
C ALA A 314 24.85 -6.98 15.82
N ALA A 315 23.67 -7.43 15.39
CA ALA A 315 23.50 -8.56 14.47
C ALA A 315 23.63 -8.14 12.98
N ASN A 316 23.15 -6.95 12.63
CA ASN A 316 23.24 -6.39 11.28
C ASN A 316 23.79 -4.95 11.29
N PRO A 317 25.09 -4.76 11.35
CA PRO A 317 25.73 -3.43 11.44
C PRO A 317 25.50 -2.54 10.21
N LYS A 318 24.99 -3.08 9.10
CA LYS A 318 24.75 -2.34 7.84
C LYS A 318 23.30 -1.94 7.66
N ASP A 319 22.44 -2.07 8.65
CA ASP A 319 21.05 -1.62 8.55
C ASP A 319 20.97 -0.11 8.79
N ASP A 320 21.07 0.65 7.70
CA ASP A 320 21.02 2.12 7.74
C ASP A 320 19.70 2.66 8.29
N ARG A 321 18.59 1.95 8.09
CA ARG A 321 17.28 2.38 8.60
C ARG A 321 17.25 2.31 10.11
N VAL A 322 17.68 1.18 10.68
CA VAL A 322 17.73 1.02 12.13
C VAL A 322 18.75 1.97 12.74
N ARG A 323 19.87 2.21 12.07
CA ARG A 323 20.87 3.21 12.48
C ARG A 323 20.28 4.62 12.51
N TYR A 324 19.50 4.98 11.51
CA TYR A 324 18.81 6.26 11.46
C TYR A 324 17.82 6.41 12.64
N TYR A 325 17.03 5.36 12.94
CA TYR A 325 16.12 5.37 14.08
C TYR A 325 16.85 5.45 15.42
N LEU A 326 17.98 4.77 15.54
CA LEU A 326 18.84 4.89 16.74
C LEU A 326 19.34 6.32 16.92
N GLY A 327 19.82 6.94 15.84
CA GLY A 327 20.22 8.36 15.85
C GLY A 327 19.07 9.28 16.25
N ALA A 328 17.86 9.05 15.73
CA ALA A 328 16.66 9.80 16.09
C ALA A 328 16.27 9.61 17.58
N ALA A 329 16.33 8.38 18.08
CA ALA A 329 16.06 8.08 19.49
C ALA A 329 17.06 8.78 20.44
N TYR A 330 18.35 8.80 20.07
CA TYR A 330 19.35 9.56 20.81
C TYR A 330 19.10 11.07 20.74
N ALA A 331 18.70 11.60 19.58
CA ALA A 331 18.42 13.02 19.44
C ALA A 331 17.22 13.45 20.28
N GLU A 332 16.16 12.63 20.34
CA GLU A 332 14.98 12.88 21.18
C GLU A 332 15.30 12.76 22.67
N LYS A 333 16.22 11.86 23.03
CA LYS A 333 16.74 11.72 24.39
C LYS A 333 17.70 12.85 24.80
N GLU A 334 17.96 13.82 23.93
CA GLU A 334 18.95 14.89 24.12
C GLU A 334 20.42 14.38 24.20
N ALA A 335 20.66 13.13 23.83
CA ALA A 335 21.99 12.53 23.76
C ALA A 335 22.67 12.90 22.41
N LEU A 336 22.89 14.19 22.21
CA LEU A 336 23.21 14.77 20.90
C LEU A 336 24.51 14.24 20.28
N ASP A 337 25.53 13.95 21.08
CA ASP A 337 26.79 13.41 20.57
C ASP A 337 26.65 11.97 20.07
N GLN A 338 25.85 11.14 20.75
CA GLN A 338 25.52 9.78 20.30
C GLN A 338 24.67 9.82 19.00
N ALA A 339 23.69 10.74 18.95
CA ALA A 339 22.90 10.96 17.75
C ALA A 339 23.78 11.32 16.54
N LEU A 340 24.69 12.28 16.70
CA LEU A 340 25.67 12.67 15.66
C LEU A 340 26.54 11.49 15.24
N SER A 341 27.01 10.67 16.20
CA SER A 341 27.80 9.48 15.91
C SER A 341 27.07 8.49 15.03
N GLU A 342 25.77 8.24 15.30
CA GLU A 342 25.00 7.28 14.51
C GLU A 342 24.63 7.84 13.14
N PHE A 343 24.20 9.09 13.02
CA PHE A 343 23.89 9.70 11.73
C PHE A 343 25.11 9.77 10.81
N LYS A 344 26.31 10.09 11.34
CA LYS A 344 27.58 10.14 10.57
C LYS A 344 28.02 8.78 10.01
N LYS A 345 27.53 7.64 10.56
CA LYS A 345 27.81 6.30 10.05
C LYS A 345 26.93 5.89 8.87
N ILE A 346 25.90 6.67 8.53
CA ILE A 346 25.03 6.38 7.38
C ILE A 346 25.81 6.76 6.11
N PRO A 347 26.04 5.78 5.21
CA PRO A 347 26.89 5.99 4.04
C PRO A 347 26.17 6.82 2.97
N SER A 348 26.95 7.42 2.09
CA SER A 348 26.43 8.27 1.01
C SER A 348 25.52 7.51 0.03
N GLU A 349 25.68 6.21 -0.11
CA GLU A 349 24.86 5.35 -0.97
C GLU A 349 23.47 5.08 -0.41
N SER A 350 23.25 5.33 0.88
CA SER A 350 21.97 5.14 1.55
C SER A 350 20.95 6.18 1.08
N ALA A 351 19.69 5.73 0.89
CA ALA A 351 18.56 6.63 0.64
C ALA A 351 18.29 7.60 1.82
N LEU A 352 18.81 7.29 3.01
CA LEU A 352 18.67 8.10 4.22
C LEU A 352 19.82 9.09 4.42
N PHE A 353 20.75 9.18 3.46
CA PHE A 353 21.93 10.04 3.60
C PHE A 353 21.54 11.51 3.76
N ALA A 354 20.74 12.07 2.85
CA ALA A 354 20.32 13.48 2.93
C ALA A 354 19.54 13.79 4.22
N ASP A 355 18.66 12.87 4.64
CA ASP A 355 17.92 13.00 5.90
C ASP A 355 18.86 12.94 7.12
N SER A 356 19.89 12.10 7.08
CA SER A 356 20.89 12.05 8.16
C SER A 356 21.71 13.35 8.23
N ILE A 357 22.13 13.91 7.09
CA ILE A 357 22.82 15.21 7.02
C ILE A 357 21.91 16.34 7.53
N ARG A 358 20.61 16.30 7.22
CA ARG A 358 19.61 17.24 7.79
C ARG A 358 19.58 17.18 9.31
N ASN A 359 19.52 15.99 9.90
CA ASN A 359 19.52 15.81 11.36
C ASN A 359 20.84 16.25 11.99
N ILE A 360 21.99 15.90 11.40
CA ILE A 360 23.31 16.39 11.84
C ILE A 360 23.33 17.92 11.85
N THR A 361 22.83 18.55 10.79
CA THR A 361 22.75 20.02 10.68
C THR A 361 21.88 20.62 11.78
N LEU A 362 20.71 20.05 12.04
CA LEU A 362 19.81 20.51 13.09
C LEU A 362 20.45 20.40 14.48
N ILE A 363 21.13 19.28 14.77
CA ILE A 363 21.81 19.05 16.03
C ILE A 363 22.97 20.04 16.21
N LEU A 364 23.82 20.21 15.21
CA LEU A 364 24.96 21.12 15.26
C LEU A 364 24.51 22.58 15.46
N ARG A 365 23.43 22.98 14.80
CA ARG A 365 22.85 24.32 15.00
C ARG A 365 22.25 24.48 16.40
N LYS A 366 21.62 23.47 16.96
CA LYS A 366 21.17 23.48 18.36
C LYS A 366 22.35 23.65 19.33
N GLN A 367 23.53 23.14 18.96
CA GLN A 367 24.77 23.32 19.71
C GLN A 367 25.51 24.65 19.36
N ASN A 368 24.92 25.54 18.55
CA ASN A 368 25.55 26.76 18.03
C ASN A 368 26.83 26.52 17.19
N LYS A 369 26.97 25.34 16.59
CA LYS A 369 28.12 24.95 15.74
C LYS A 369 27.80 25.15 14.26
N ASN A 370 27.29 26.34 13.88
CA ASN A 370 26.82 26.61 12.51
C ASN A 370 27.91 26.44 11.46
N ALA A 371 29.16 26.83 11.76
CA ALA A 371 30.30 26.67 10.83
C ALA A 371 30.58 25.18 10.54
N GLU A 372 30.48 24.30 11.53
CA GLU A 372 30.63 22.86 11.34
C GLU A 372 29.47 22.27 10.50
N ALA A 373 28.26 22.73 10.73
CA ALA A 373 27.08 22.32 9.95
C ALA A 373 27.24 22.68 8.47
N ILE A 374 27.68 23.91 8.16
CA ILE A 374 27.94 24.35 6.78
C ILE A 374 29.06 23.51 6.16
N ARG A 375 30.17 23.27 6.88
CA ARG A 375 31.28 22.45 6.37
C ARG A 375 30.82 21.04 6.00
N ILE A 376 30.06 20.36 6.88
CA ILE A 376 29.54 19.01 6.62
C ILE A 376 28.60 19.00 5.41
N LEU A 377 27.76 20.02 5.25
CA LEU A 377 26.87 20.15 4.09
C LEU A 377 27.65 20.33 2.79
N GLU A 378 28.68 21.20 2.77
CA GLU A 378 29.53 21.37 1.57
C GLU A 378 30.27 20.08 1.22
N GLU A 379 30.86 19.39 2.20
CA GLU A 379 31.51 18.08 2.00
C GLU A 379 30.50 17.04 1.47
N SER A 380 29.26 17.06 1.96
CA SER A 380 28.20 16.15 1.49
C SER A 380 27.77 16.45 0.05
N ILE A 381 27.72 17.73 -0.34
CA ILE A 381 27.44 18.16 -1.72
C ILE A 381 28.55 17.72 -2.67
N GLU A 382 29.84 17.77 -2.25
CA GLU A 382 30.93 17.25 -3.06
C GLU A 382 30.80 15.74 -3.32
N VAL A 383 30.36 14.98 -2.31
CA VAL A 383 30.15 13.52 -2.42
C VAL A 383 28.91 13.19 -3.26
N LYS A 384 27.83 13.97 -3.12
CA LYS A 384 26.54 13.78 -3.79
C LYS A 384 26.09 15.06 -4.52
N PRO A 385 26.76 15.46 -5.58
CA PRO A 385 26.49 16.74 -6.24
C PRO A 385 25.13 16.82 -6.95
N ASN A 386 24.46 15.69 -7.19
CA ASN A 386 23.14 15.64 -7.83
C ASN A 386 21.99 15.53 -6.80
N GLU A 387 22.29 15.57 -5.50
CA GLU A 387 21.28 15.44 -4.43
C GLU A 387 20.73 16.83 -4.09
N GLY A 388 19.59 17.20 -4.67
CA GLY A 388 18.96 18.53 -4.51
C GLY A 388 18.69 18.90 -3.06
N ASP A 389 18.29 17.93 -2.23
CA ASP A 389 18.01 18.15 -0.82
C ASP A 389 19.17 18.75 -0.03
N LEU A 390 20.42 18.42 -0.37
CA LEU A 390 21.58 18.98 0.31
C LEU A 390 21.71 20.49 0.06
N TYR A 391 21.43 20.95 -1.16
CA TYR A 391 21.43 22.38 -1.50
C TYR A 391 20.27 23.11 -0.81
N LEU A 392 19.09 22.48 -0.71
CA LEU A 392 17.95 23.01 0.01
C LEU A 392 18.27 23.20 1.51
N ILE A 393 18.89 22.19 2.14
CA ILE A 393 19.29 22.26 3.56
C ILE A 393 20.34 23.35 3.78
N LEU A 394 21.37 23.43 2.92
CA LEU A 394 22.42 24.43 3.03
C LEU A 394 21.87 25.85 2.82
N SER A 395 20.99 26.02 1.84
CA SER A 395 20.31 27.29 1.59
C SER A 395 19.49 27.74 2.81
N ALA A 396 18.72 26.82 3.41
CA ALA A 396 17.95 27.11 4.62
C ALA A 396 18.84 27.49 5.83
N VAL A 397 20.06 26.94 5.91
CA VAL A 397 21.04 27.37 6.93
C VAL A 397 21.47 28.80 6.67
N PHE A 398 21.87 29.15 5.45
CA PHE A 398 22.27 30.51 5.07
C PHE A 398 21.13 31.53 5.24
N GLU A 399 19.90 31.13 4.89
CA GLU A 399 18.73 32.00 5.04
C GLU A 399 18.47 32.38 6.51
N LYS A 400 18.60 31.41 7.43
CA LYS A 400 18.43 31.66 8.86
C LYS A 400 19.56 32.48 9.49
N GLU A 401 20.74 32.50 8.84
CA GLU A 401 21.86 33.37 9.21
C GLU A 401 21.77 34.73 8.51
N ASP A 402 20.63 35.05 7.87
CA ASP A 402 20.41 36.26 7.06
C ASP A 402 21.42 36.45 5.88
N GLN A 403 22.05 35.35 5.45
CA GLN A 403 23.02 35.36 4.35
C GLN A 403 22.31 35.04 3.00
N ILE A 404 21.29 35.83 2.66
CA ILE A 404 20.38 35.57 1.55
C ILE A 404 21.11 35.36 0.20
N GLN A 405 22.22 36.13 -0.07
CA GLN A 405 22.96 35.97 -1.30
C GLN A 405 23.67 34.61 -1.39
N LYS A 406 24.16 34.08 -0.27
CA LYS A 406 24.75 32.72 -0.26
C LYS A 406 23.66 31.66 -0.41
N ALA A 407 22.50 31.85 0.19
CA ALA A 407 21.35 30.95 -0.01
C ALA A 407 20.98 30.87 -1.51
N LEU A 408 20.84 32.01 -2.20
CA LEU A 408 20.58 32.06 -3.64
C LEU A 408 21.67 31.37 -4.46
N ALA A 409 22.96 31.67 -4.16
CA ALA A 409 24.09 31.05 -4.87
C ALA A 409 24.09 29.53 -4.71
N THR A 410 23.76 29.03 -3.51
CA THR A 410 23.65 27.60 -3.22
C THR A 410 22.57 26.92 -4.06
N LEU A 411 21.36 27.48 -4.09
CA LEU A 411 20.27 26.91 -4.88
C LEU A 411 20.57 26.94 -6.38
N LYS A 412 21.19 28.00 -6.88
CA LYS A 412 21.63 28.05 -8.29
C LYS A 412 22.67 26.99 -8.62
N ARG A 413 23.64 26.75 -7.74
CA ARG A 413 24.57 25.60 -7.89
C ARG A 413 23.81 24.25 -7.98
N GLY A 414 22.74 24.08 -7.22
CA GLY A 414 21.87 22.91 -7.30
C GLY A 414 21.22 22.77 -8.67
N LEU A 415 20.67 23.85 -9.23
CA LEU A 415 20.08 23.85 -10.58
C LEU A 415 21.10 23.61 -11.70
N GLU A 416 22.38 23.99 -11.52
CA GLU A 416 23.45 23.61 -12.48
C GLU A 416 23.60 22.07 -12.58
N LYS A 417 23.25 21.33 -11.53
CA LYS A 417 23.29 19.86 -11.50
C LYS A 417 21.99 19.21 -11.97
N ASN A 418 20.86 19.81 -11.61
CA ASN A 418 19.53 19.35 -12.02
C ASN A 418 18.63 20.55 -12.32
N GLN A 419 18.60 20.97 -13.58
CA GLN A 419 17.80 22.11 -14.03
C GLN A 419 16.29 21.95 -13.88
N ASN A 420 15.80 20.73 -13.65
CA ASN A 420 14.39 20.44 -13.50
C ASN A 420 14.00 20.13 -12.04
N ASP A 421 14.81 20.56 -11.08
CA ASP A 421 14.49 20.37 -9.66
C ASP A 421 13.41 21.33 -9.19
N THR A 422 12.21 20.79 -9.04
CA THR A 422 11.00 21.55 -8.72
C THR A 422 11.09 22.25 -7.36
N GLU A 423 11.68 21.57 -6.37
CA GLU A 423 11.81 22.11 -5.01
C GLU A 423 12.83 23.24 -4.93
N ILE A 424 13.94 23.12 -5.66
CA ILE A 424 14.94 24.20 -5.74
C ILE A 424 14.34 25.43 -6.44
N HIS A 425 13.60 25.28 -7.54
CA HIS A 425 12.89 26.38 -8.18
C HIS A 425 11.88 27.04 -7.22
N PHE A 426 11.12 26.23 -6.47
CA PHE A 426 10.17 26.75 -5.49
C PHE A 426 10.86 27.59 -4.42
N GLN A 427 11.97 27.11 -3.85
CA GLN A 427 12.72 27.83 -2.83
C GLN A 427 13.41 29.09 -3.38
N LEU A 428 13.90 29.06 -4.63
CA LEU A 428 14.40 30.27 -5.31
C LEU A 428 13.31 31.32 -5.45
N GLY A 429 12.10 30.92 -5.86
CA GLY A 429 10.97 31.81 -5.93
C GLY A 429 10.64 32.45 -4.58
N ALA A 430 10.63 31.67 -3.50
CA ALA A 430 10.39 32.15 -2.13
C ALA A 430 11.49 33.14 -1.67
N LEU A 431 12.77 32.88 -2.00
CA LEU A 431 13.87 33.80 -1.69
C LEU A 431 13.78 35.09 -2.51
N TYR A 432 13.39 35.04 -3.78
CA TYR A 432 13.19 36.25 -4.60
C TYR A 432 12.02 37.09 -4.06
N ASP A 433 10.94 36.47 -3.57
CA ASP A 433 9.86 37.23 -2.94
C ASP A 433 10.30 37.93 -1.66
N LYS A 434 11.10 37.23 -0.81
CA LYS A 434 11.71 37.84 0.38
C LYS A 434 12.62 39.04 0.04
N MET A 435 13.21 39.03 -1.13
CA MET A 435 13.99 40.15 -1.67
C MET A 435 13.13 41.19 -2.41
N SER A 436 11.82 41.01 -2.45
CA SER A 436 10.89 41.87 -3.21
C SER A 436 11.12 41.87 -4.71
N ASP A 437 11.78 40.85 -5.28
CA ASP A 437 12.02 40.66 -6.71
C ASP A 437 10.87 39.83 -7.31
N PHE A 438 9.75 40.49 -7.55
CA PHE A 438 8.52 39.87 -8.01
C PHE A 438 8.64 39.17 -9.36
N ASP A 439 9.41 39.76 -10.29
CA ASP A 439 9.54 39.20 -11.63
C ASP A 439 10.25 37.85 -11.60
N LYS A 440 11.34 37.76 -10.84
CA LYS A 440 12.05 36.49 -10.66
C LYS A 440 11.25 35.49 -9.86
N MET A 441 10.57 35.92 -8.81
CA MET A 441 9.66 35.05 -8.06
C MET A 441 8.61 34.43 -8.99
N THR A 442 7.97 35.24 -9.81
CA THR A 442 6.96 34.79 -10.76
C THR A 442 7.53 33.82 -11.81
N ALA A 443 8.73 34.09 -12.30
CA ALA A 443 9.42 33.22 -13.27
C ALA A 443 9.69 31.84 -12.67
N GLU A 444 10.24 31.79 -11.45
CA GLU A 444 10.53 30.52 -10.78
C GLU A 444 9.25 29.73 -10.45
N MET A 445 8.18 30.38 -9.96
CA MET A 445 6.91 29.73 -9.69
C MET A 445 6.25 29.18 -10.96
N LYS A 446 6.35 29.90 -12.08
CA LYS A 446 5.89 29.41 -13.39
C LYS A 446 6.70 28.22 -13.87
N GLU A 447 8.00 28.19 -13.59
CA GLU A 447 8.84 27.05 -13.92
C GLU A 447 8.48 25.83 -13.07
N VAL A 448 8.22 25.99 -11.78
CA VAL A 448 7.65 24.92 -10.94
C VAL A 448 6.38 24.36 -11.56
N LEU A 449 5.46 25.23 -12.00
CA LEU A 449 4.19 24.81 -12.59
C LEU A 449 4.32 24.21 -13.99
N ARG A 450 5.36 24.56 -14.72
CA ARG A 450 5.72 23.91 -16.00
C ARG A 450 6.20 22.49 -15.77
N LEU A 451 7.05 22.28 -14.76
CA LEU A 451 7.61 20.98 -14.40
C LEU A 451 6.57 20.09 -13.71
N ASN A 452 5.81 20.64 -12.80
CA ASN A 452 4.74 19.98 -12.06
C ASN A 452 3.46 20.84 -12.05
N PRO A 453 2.56 20.67 -13.02
CA PRO A 453 1.31 21.45 -13.12
C PRO A 453 0.36 21.27 -11.93
N ASN A 454 0.59 20.28 -11.07
CA ASN A 454 -0.22 19.98 -9.89
C ASN A 454 0.52 20.30 -8.57
N HIS A 455 1.53 21.15 -8.61
CA HIS A 455 2.21 21.60 -7.40
C HIS A 455 1.33 22.60 -6.64
N ALA A 456 0.56 22.12 -5.67
CA ALA A 456 -0.47 22.91 -4.97
C ALA A 456 0.10 24.15 -4.29
N ASP A 457 1.28 24.06 -3.66
CA ASP A 457 1.88 25.19 -2.95
C ASP A 457 2.35 26.27 -3.92
N ALA A 458 2.91 25.92 -5.08
CA ALA A 458 3.29 26.89 -6.11
C ALA A 458 2.08 27.57 -6.76
N LEU A 459 0.99 26.81 -7.00
CA LEU A 459 -0.29 27.37 -7.47
C LEU A 459 -0.81 28.40 -6.48
N ASN A 460 -0.85 28.04 -5.20
CA ASN A 460 -1.29 28.94 -4.14
C ASN A 460 -0.37 30.16 -4.00
N TYR A 461 0.94 29.94 -4.00
CA TYR A 461 1.94 31.00 -3.83
C TYR A 461 1.83 32.06 -4.92
N LEU A 462 1.78 31.63 -6.18
CA LEU A 462 1.65 32.52 -7.33
C LEU A 462 0.29 33.26 -7.32
N GLY A 463 -0.79 32.53 -7.05
CA GLY A 463 -2.14 33.10 -6.97
C GLY A 463 -2.28 34.13 -5.84
N TYR A 464 -1.75 33.82 -4.66
CA TYR A 464 -1.72 34.74 -3.53
C TYR A 464 -0.88 36.00 -3.87
N SER A 465 0.31 35.84 -4.44
CA SER A 465 1.19 36.95 -4.81
C SER A 465 0.57 37.89 -5.85
N TYR A 466 -0.21 37.35 -6.80
CA TYR A 466 -1.00 38.17 -7.72
C TYR A 466 -2.12 38.92 -6.99
N SER A 467 -2.80 38.25 -6.07
CA SER A 467 -3.89 38.84 -5.28
C SER A 467 -3.39 39.98 -4.41
N GLU A 468 -2.30 39.79 -3.68
CA GLU A 468 -1.70 40.85 -2.85
C GLU A 468 -1.45 42.14 -3.66
N ARG A 469 -0.91 42.00 -4.87
CA ARG A 469 -0.59 43.13 -5.74
C ARG A 469 -1.78 43.68 -6.51
N GLY A 470 -2.94 42.99 -6.45
CA GLY A 470 -4.16 43.41 -7.19
C GLY A 470 -4.02 43.23 -8.70
N ILE A 471 -3.17 42.32 -9.18
CA ILE A 471 -2.94 42.07 -10.60
C ILE A 471 -3.38 40.65 -10.97
N HIS A 472 -3.74 40.40 -12.21
CA HIS A 472 -4.12 39.06 -12.72
C HIS A 472 -5.13 38.33 -11.84
N LEU A 473 -6.11 39.02 -11.23
CA LEU A 473 -7.02 38.48 -10.23
C LEU A 473 -7.84 37.27 -10.72
N ASP A 474 -8.24 37.25 -11.99
CA ASP A 474 -8.96 36.11 -12.58
C ASP A 474 -8.05 34.87 -12.71
N GLU A 475 -6.77 35.07 -13.03
CA GLU A 475 -5.77 33.99 -13.05
C GLU A 475 -5.47 33.51 -11.63
N ALA A 476 -5.29 34.45 -10.69
CA ALA A 476 -5.10 34.15 -9.27
C ALA A 476 -6.22 33.26 -8.71
N LEU A 477 -7.47 33.60 -9.01
CA LEU A 477 -8.63 32.79 -8.59
C LEU A 477 -8.55 31.36 -9.12
N LYS A 478 -8.23 31.17 -10.41
CA LYS A 478 -8.10 29.83 -11.02
C LYS A 478 -6.98 29.02 -10.39
N LEU A 479 -5.82 29.66 -10.15
CA LEU A 479 -4.66 29.01 -9.53
C LEU A 479 -4.99 28.53 -8.11
N ILE A 480 -5.60 29.40 -7.29
CA ILE A 480 -5.93 29.06 -5.89
C ILE A 480 -7.05 28.00 -5.85
N GLN A 481 -8.06 28.08 -6.71
CA GLN A 481 -9.10 27.04 -6.80
C GLN A 481 -8.51 25.67 -7.17
N LYS A 482 -7.55 25.64 -8.10
CA LYS A 482 -6.82 24.41 -8.43
C LYS A 482 -6.00 23.91 -7.24
N ALA A 483 -5.29 24.80 -6.52
CA ALA A 483 -4.56 24.43 -5.31
C ALA A 483 -5.49 23.80 -4.26
N MET A 484 -6.66 24.41 -4.03
CA MET A 484 -7.68 23.89 -3.09
C MET A 484 -8.21 22.52 -3.50
N SER A 485 -8.40 22.26 -4.81
CA SER A 485 -8.84 20.94 -5.29
C SER A 485 -7.80 19.85 -5.04
N LEU A 486 -6.51 20.20 -5.06
CA LEU A 486 -5.37 19.28 -4.83
C LEU A 486 -5.10 19.05 -3.34
N LYS A 487 -5.22 20.10 -2.53
CA LYS A 487 -5.03 20.07 -1.07
C LYS A 487 -6.27 20.69 -0.36
N PRO A 488 -7.36 19.96 -0.22
CA PRO A 488 -8.56 20.46 0.46
C PRO A 488 -8.30 20.64 1.97
N ASN A 489 -9.05 21.54 2.58
CA ASN A 489 -9.03 21.81 4.02
C ASN A 489 -7.69 22.35 4.58
N MET A 490 -6.94 23.06 3.75
CA MET A 490 -5.76 23.79 4.21
C MET A 490 -6.10 25.24 4.49
N GLY A 491 -5.88 25.70 5.73
CA GLY A 491 -6.25 27.05 6.19
C GLY A 491 -5.62 28.15 5.32
N TYR A 492 -4.31 28.05 5.00
CA TYR A 492 -3.60 29.05 4.19
C TYR A 492 -4.08 29.11 2.72
N ILE A 493 -4.53 27.99 2.13
CA ILE A 493 -5.10 27.99 0.76
C ILE A 493 -6.50 28.59 0.79
N THR A 494 -7.29 28.27 1.81
CA THR A 494 -8.64 28.82 2.00
C THR A 494 -8.58 30.31 2.28
N ASP A 495 -7.60 30.78 3.04
CA ASP A 495 -7.31 32.21 3.23
C ASP A 495 -6.98 32.91 1.91
N SER A 496 -6.09 32.34 1.12
CA SER A 496 -5.76 32.88 -0.21
C SER A 496 -6.99 32.99 -1.11
N LEU A 497 -7.93 32.04 -1.04
CA LEU A 497 -9.18 32.11 -1.78
C LEU A 497 -10.07 33.26 -1.27
N GLY A 498 -10.20 33.40 0.03
CA GLY A 498 -10.90 34.53 0.63
C GLY A 498 -10.28 35.87 0.26
N TRP A 499 -8.94 35.94 0.26
CA TRP A 499 -8.21 37.14 -0.08
C TRP A 499 -8.36 37.58 -1.54
N VAL A 500 -8.36 36.62 -2.51
CA VAL A 500 -8.61 36.97 -3.91
C VAL A 500 -10.05 37.46 -4.12
N TYR A 501 -11.07 36.91 -3.44
CA TYR A 501 -12.41 37.46 -3.47
C TYR A 501 -12.48 38.87 -2.88
N TYR A 502 -11.73 39.12 -1.78
CA TYR A 502 -11.63 40.46 -1.22
C TYR A 502 -11.07 41.47 -2.24
N LYS A 503 -9.99 41.11 -2.95
CA LYS A 503 -9.37 41.96 -3.97
C LYS A 503 -10.28 42.16 -5.22
N LEU A 504 -11.13 41.17 -5.53
CA LEU A 504 -12.15 41.25 -6.58
C LEU A 504 -13.37 42.11 -6.16
N GLY A 505 -13.45 42.51 -4.87
CA GLY A 505 -14.57 43.29 -4.33
C GLY A 505 -15.78 42.46 -3.90
N ASP A 506 -15.70 41.13 -3.96
CA ASP A 506 -16.76 40.23 -3.51
C ASP A 506 -16.58 39.91 -2.00
N TYR A 507 -16.94 40.88 -1.19
CA TYR A 507 -16.65 40.82 0.25
C TYR A 507 -17.47 39.76 0.99
N GLU A 508 -18.68 39.41 0.53
CA GLU A 508 -19.48 38.36 1.15
C GLU A 508 -18.83 36.96 0.95
N ARG A 509 -18.40 36.64 -0.29
CA ARG A 509 -17.65 35.40 -0.52
C ARG A 509 -16.29 35.42 0.20
N ALA A 510 -15.61 36.57 0.20
CA ALA A 510 -14.35 36.73 0.92
C ALA A 510 -14.51 36.37 2.40
N VAL A 511 -15.45 36.96 3.11
CA VAL A 511 -15.69 36.68 4.53
C VAL A 511 -16.08 35.23 4.75
N THR A 512 -16.92 34.64 3.87
CA THR A 512 -17.29 33.23 3.97
C THR A 512 -16.09 32.30 3.94
N GLU A 513 -15.15 32.50 3.00
CA GLU A 513 -13.96 31.66 2.91
C GLU A 513 -12.95 31.97 4.02
N LEU A 514 -12.80 33.24 4.44
CA LEU A 514 -11.93 33.63 5.54
C LEU A 514 -12.43 33.12 6.91
N GLU A 515 -13.75 33.03 7.13
CA GLU A 515 -14.32 32.35 8.31
C GLU A 515 -13.92 30.86 8.34
N LYS A 516 -14.01 30.16 7.19
CA LYS A 516 -13.56 28.77 7.07
C LYS A 516 -12.03 28.64 7.31
N ALA A 517 -11.24 29.54 6.72
CA ALA A 517 -9.80 29.56 6.91
C ALA A 517 -9.43 29.71 8.39
N ASN A 518 -10.10 30.63 9.10
CA ASN A 518 -9.89 30.83 10.54
C ASN A 518 -10.37 29.64 11.41
N GLN A 519 -11.36 28.87 10.95
CA GLN A 519 -11.74 27.61 11.62
C GLN A 519 -10.68 26.52 11.43
N LEU A 520 -10.06 26.45 10.24
CA LEU A 520 -9.01 25.48 9.92
C LEU A 520 -7.67 25.81 10.57
N SER A 521 -7.36 27.11 10.74
CA SER A 521 -6.12 27.61 11.33
C SER A 521 -6.43 28.78 12.28
N PRO A 522 -6.98 28.51 13.47
CA PRO A 522 -7.46 29.56 14.41
C PRO A 522 -6.34 30.40 15.03
N ASP A 523 -5.09 29.89 14.99
CA ASP A 523 -3.91 30.51 15.61
C ASP A 523 -3.04 31.28 14.60
N ASP A 524 -3.56 31.55 13.38
CA ASP A 524 -2.86 32.33 12.37
C ASP A 524 -3.27 33.81 12.44
N SER A 525 -2.31 34.65 12.76
CA SER A 525 -2.48 36.11 12.86
C SER A 525 -2.88 36.75 11.51
N THR A 526 -2.32 36.25 10.39
CA THR A 526 -2.60 36.80 9.05
C THR A 526 -4.04 36.50 8.61
N ILE A 527 -4.50 35.27 8.84
CA ILE A 527 -5.88 34.86 8.55
C ILE A 527 -6.87 35.69 9.38
N SER A 528 -6.56 35.90 10.65
CA SER A 528 -7.40 36.75 11.53
C SER A 528 -7.43 38.21 11.06
N GLU A 529 -6.30 38.76 10.57
CA GLU A 529 -6.22 40.10 9.97
C GLU A 529 -7.06 40.21 8.69
N HIS A 530 -6.91 39.25 7.75
CA HIS A 530 -7.68 39.23 6.50
C HIS A 530 -9.19 39.14 6.75
N LEU A 531 -9.61 38.32 7.72
CA LEU A 531 -11.01 38.20 8.12
C LEU A 531 -11.55 39.53 8.68
N ALA A 532 -10.76 40.20 9.52
CA ALA A 532 -11.11 41.52 10.03
C ALA A 532 -11.24 42.55 8.91
N ASP A 533 -10.31 42.57 7.94
CA ASP A 533 -10.37 43.43 6.76
C ASP A 533 -11.67 43.18 5.95
N GLY A 534 -12.08 41.93 5.77
CA GLY A 534 -13.33 41.53 5.15
C GLY A 534 -14.55 42.08 5.91
N TYR A 535 -14.60 41.96 7.21
CA TYR A 535 -15.68 42.50 8.04
C TYR A 535 -15.74 44.01 7.99
N VAL A 536 -14.63 44.73 7.89
CA VAL A 536 -14.60 46.18 7.70
C VAL A 536 -15.34 46.55 6.42
N LYS A 537 -15.10 45.83 5.32
CA LYS A 537 -15.77 46.10 4.02
C LYS A 537 -17.27 45.83 4.06
N LEU A 538 -17.70 44.87 4.89
CA LEU A 538 -19.13 44.59 5.13
C LEU A 538 -19.75 45.48 6.22
N ASN A 539 -19.04 46.50 6.69
CA ASN A 539 -19.47 47.40 7.77
C ASN A 539 -19.80 46.65 9.09
N ARG A 540 -19.22 45.46 9.34
CA ARG A 540 -19.40 44.66 10.56
C ARG A 540 -18.34 45.04 11.60
N ILE A 541 -18.32 46.30 12.00
CA ILE A 541 -17.21 46.91 12.76
C ILE A 541 -16.90 46.19 14.09
N GLY A 542 -17.93 45.70 14.81
CA GLY A 542 -17.73 44.94 16.06
C GLY A 542 -16.89 43.67 15.85
N LYS A 543 -17.24 42.85 14.85
CA LYS A 543 -16.48 41.65 14.50
C LYS A 543 -15.09 42.01 13.98
N ALA A 544 -14.96 43.04 13.14
CA ALA A 544 -13.66 43.49 12.67
C ALA A 544 -12.69 43.80 13.82
N THR A 545 -13.17 44.52 14.83
CA THR A 545 -12.36 44.87 16.00
C THR A 545 -11.94 43.61 16.78
N GLU A 546 -12.88 42.69 16.99
CA GLU A 546 -12.62 41.42 17.67
C GLU A 546 -11.48 40.63 16.98
N PHE A 547 -11.55 40.47 15.65
CA PHE A 547 -10.55 39.70 14.91
C PHE A 547 -9.21 40.42 14.75
N TYR A 548 -9.16 41.75 14.68
CA TYR A 548 -7.88 42.47 14.77
C TYR A 548 -7.25 42.34 16.18
N GLU A 549 -8.04 42.42 17.26
CA GLU A 549 -7.54 42.21 18.58
C GLU A 549 -7.04 40.76 18.79
N LYS A 550 -7.76 39.79 18.21
CA LYS A 550 -7.30 38.40 18.16
C LYS A 550 -5.96 38.26 17.39
N ALA A 551 -5.86 38.85 16.19
CA ALA A 551 -4.63 38.84 15.41
C ALA A 551 -3.44 39.42 16.19
N LEU A 552 -3.67 40.48 16.98
CA LEU A 552 -2.65 41.11 17.81
C LEU A 552 -2.19 40.21 18.97
N GLN A 553 -3.09 39.37 19.53
CA GLN A 553 -2.78 38.42 20.59
C GLN A 553 -1.98 37.18 20.11
N LEU A 554 -1.99 36.89 18.79
CA LEU A 554 -1.32 35.75 18.19
C LEU A 554 0.17 36.02 17.86
N ASP A 555 0.80 36.96 18.54
CA ASP A 555 2.22 37.32 18.38
C ASP A 555 2.64 37.62 16.93
N PRO A 556 2.00 38.60 16.28
CA PRO A 556 2.28 38.97 14.89
C PRO A 556 3.71 39.52 14.74
N LYS A 557 4.26 39.45 13.49
CA LYS A 557 5.53 40.09 13.17
C LYS A 557 5.50 41.59 13.49
N PRO A 558 6.64 42.25 13.81
CA PRO A 558 6.70 43.64 14.24
C PRO A 558 5.97 44.63 13.31
N ASP A 559 6.15 44.48 11.99
CA ASP A 559 5.50 45.31 10.98
C ASP A 559 3.97 45.06 10.88
N GLN A 560 3.52 43.84 11.08
CA GLN A 560 2.12 43.47 11.16
C GLN A 560 1.48 44.03 12.47
N LYS A 561 2.21 43.96 13.56
CA LYS A 561 1.76 44.48 14.86
C LYS A 561 1.45 45.99 14.78
N GLU A 562 2.38 46.78 14.24
CA GLU A 562 2.17 48.22 14.05
C GLU A 562 0.96 48.52 13.16
N ARG A 563 0.81 47.75 12.07
CA ARG A 563 -0.35 47.89 11.16
C ARG A 563 -1.66 47.54 11.86
N LEU A 564 -1.73 46.49 12.67
CA LEU A 564 -2.90 46.08 13.41
C LEU A 564 -3.31 47.13 14.45
N GLU A 565 -2.35 47.64 15.24
CA GLU A 565 -2.59 48.68 16.25
C GLU A 565 -3.18 49.95 15.61
N LYS A 566 -2.67 50.34 14.42
CA LYS A 566 -3.21 51.45 13.65
C LYS A 566 -4.65 51.20 13.20
N LYS A 567 -4.93 50.04 12.60
CA LYS A 567 -6.29 49.64 12.12
C LYS A 567 -7.31 49.63 13.28
N ILE A 568 -6.92 49.09 14.44
CA ILE A 568 -7.77 49.08 15.64
C ILE A 568 -8.09 50.51 16.11
N LYS A 569 -7.07 51.38 16.15
CA LYS A 569 -7.27 52.77 16.56
C LYS A 569 -8.23 53.51 15.63
N GLU A 570 -8.04 53.37 14.30
CA GLU A 570 -8.93 54.00 13.29
C GLU A 570 -10.40 53.54 13.40
N LEU A 571 -10.62 52.23 13.71
CA LEU A 571 -11.98 51.72 13.92
C LEU A 571 -12.62 52.22 15.20
N LYS A 572 -11.86 52.39 16.29
CA LYS A 572 -12.34 52.94 17.59
C LYS A 572 -12.68 54.42 17.43
N GLU A 573 -11.98 55.20 16.62
CA GLU A 573 -12.27 56.58 16.30
C GLU A 573 -13.54 56.74 15.44
N LYS A 574 -13.79 55.86 14.50
CA LYS A 574 -15.00 55.85 13.66
C LYS A 574 -16.27 55.40 14.42
N ARG A 575 -16.12 54.81 15.60
CA ARG A 575 -17.23 54.35 16.44
C ARG A 575 -17.71 55.41 17.44
N LYS A 576 -16.90 56.48 17.64
CA LYS A 576 -17.23 57.65 18.42
C LYS A 576 -17.97 58.70 17.58
#